data_92681baf1de13b10927775ae515a7eb5
#
_entry.id   92681baf1de13b10927775ae515a7eb5
#
_cell.length_a   1.000
_cell.length_b   1.000
_cell.length_c   1.000
_cell.angle_alpha   90.00
_cell.angle_beta   90.00
_cell.angle_gamma   90.00
#
_symmetry.space_group_name_H-M   'P 1'
#
loop_
_entity.id
_entity.type
_entity.pdbx_description
1 polymer ?
#
loop_
_entity_poly.entity_id
_entity_poly.type
_entity_poly.pdbx_seq_one_letter_code
_entity_poly.pdbx_strand_id
1 'polypeptide(L)'
;MEQQNKYRVIVSARAAQMLVSHAAFLAQASPAAAKRFTAEFEKAAKSLEQMPQRCPWLKGEYIPKNAYRFILFEKRYMLIFQIVDNTVYADYVVDCRQDYGWLIR
;
A
#
# COMPACT_ATOMS: atom_id res chain seq x y z
N MET A 1 -8.12 28.25 -12.87
CA MET A 1 -8.29 27.07 -12.64
C MET A 1 -8.14 26.76 -11.24
N GLU A 2 -8.62 25.94 -10.87
CA GLU A 2 -8.54 25.68 -9.68
C GLU A 2 -7.63 24.74 -9.34
N GLN A 3 -7.15 24.68 -8.23
CA GLN A 3 -6.23 23.84 -7.90
C GLN A 3 -6.78 22.56 -7.55
N GLN A 4 -6.16 21.55 -7.91
CA GLN A 4 -6.50 20.25 -7.56
C GLN A 4 -5.98 19.99 -6.18
N ASN A 5 -6.75 19.41 -5.31
CA ASN A 5 -6.29 19.01 -4.01
C ASN A 5 -5.56 17.71 -4.15
N LYS A 6 -4.25 17.81 -4.06
CA LYS A 6 -3.41 16.68 -4.17
C LYS A 6 -2.95 16.26 -2.80
N TYR A 7 -3.07 15.01 -2.49
CA TYR A 7 -2.60 14.48 -1.22
C TYR A 7 -1.11 14.19 -1.31
N ARG A 8 -0.42 14.38 -0.20
CA ARG A 8 0.97 13.94 -0.10
C ARG A 8 0.95 12.48 0.24
N VAL A 9 1.80 11.69 -0.38
CA VAL A 9 1.91 10.27 -0.08
C VAL A 9 3.26 10.02 0.54
N ILE A 10 3.28 9.53 1.77
CA ILE A 10 4.50 9.23 2.50
C ILE A 10 4.56 7.73 2.74
N VAL A 11 5.62 7.10 2.25
CA VAL A 11 5.83 5.67 2.45
C VAL A 11 6.68 5.50 3.70
N SER A 12 6.16 4.79 4.70
CA SER A 12 6.89 4.60 5.94
C SER A 12 8.12 3.74 5.72
N ALA A 13 9.06 3.83 6.65
CA ALA A 13 10.26 2.98 6.60
C ALA A 13 9.87 1.51 6.61
N ARG A 14 8.85 1.15 7.41
CA ARG A 14 8.37 -0.22 7.47
C ARG A 14 7.82 -0.68 6.14
N ALA A 15 6.98 0.14 5.50
CA ALA A 15 6.41 -0.21 4.21
C ALA A 15 7.50 -0.35 3.16
N ALA A 16 8.50 0.53 3.19
CA ALA A 16 9.61 0.45 2.25
C ALA A 16 10.41 -0.84 2.44
N GLN A 17 10.63 -1.25 3.69
CA GLN A 17 11.32 -2.50 3.95
C GLN A 17 10.52 -3.71 3.52
N MET A 18 9.21 -3.68 3.74
CA MET A 18 8.34 -4.75 3.28
C MET A 18 8.35 -4.86 1.77
N LEU A 19 8.34 -3.72 1.08
CA LEU A 19 8.42 -3.69 -0.37
C LEU A 19 9.72 -4.35 -0.85
N VAL A 20 10.84 -3.98 -0.23
CA VAL A 20 12.14 -4.54 -0.61
C VAL A 20 12.18 -6.05 -0.36
N SER A 21 11.62 -6.50 0.75
CA SER A 21 11.59 -7.93 1.07
C SER A 21 10.80 -8.72 0.05
N HIS A 22 9.61 -8.21 -0.32
CA HIS A 22 8.80 -8.89 -1.33
C HIS A 22 9.50 -8.91 -2.68
N ALA A 23 10.12 -7.78 -3.06
CA ALA A 23 10.83 -7.71 -4.33
C ALA A 23 12.01 -8.67 -4.38
N ALA A 24 12.75 -8.78 -3.28
CA ALA A 24 13.88 -9.69 -3.20
C ALA A 24 13.44 -11.15 -3.34
N PHE A 25 12.33 -11.48 -2.68
CA PHE A 25 11.78 -12.82 -2.77
C PHE A 25 11.37 -13.14 -4.21
N LEU A 26 10.69 -12.21 -4.87
CA LEU A 26 10.26 -12.42 -6.25
C LEU A 26 11.44 -12.51 -7.20
N ALA A 27 12.50 -11.77 -6.94
CA ALA A 27 13.67 -11.75 -7.81
C ALA A 27 14.39 -13.08 -7.83
N GLN A 28 14.24 -13.89 -6.78
CA GLN A 28 14.85 -15.22 -6.75
C GLN A 28 14.29 -16.11 -7.86
N ALA A 29 13.01 -15.97 -8.15
CA ALA A 29 12.36 -16.75 -9.18
C ALA A 29 12.38 -16.03 -10.53
N SER A 30 12.21 -14.71 -10.52
CA SER A 30 12.09 -13.94 -11.75
C SER A 30 12.43 -12.47 -11.51
N PRO A 31 13.60 -12.02 -11.98
CA PRO A 31 13.92 -10.58 -11.87
C PRO A 31 12.88 -9.69 -12.56
N ALA A 32 12.28 -10.17 -13.65
CA ALA A 32 11.24 -9.41 -14.34
C ALA A 32 10.01 -9.22 -13.46
N ALA A 33 9.66 -10.26 -12.69
CA ALA A 33 8.51 -10.16 -11.77
C ALA A 33 8.78 -9.13 -10.67
N ALA A 34 10.01 -9.09 -10.16
CA ALA A 34 10.38 -8.12 -9.13
C ALA A 34 10.29 -6.70 -9.68
N LYS A 35 10.71 -6.48 -10.91
CA LYS A 35 10.63 -5.17 -11.52
C LYS A 35 9.19 -4.73 -11.72
N ARG A 36 8.35 -5.65 -12.18
CA ARG A 36 6.93 -5.35 -12.39
C ARG A 36 6.24 -5.03 -11.06
N PHE A 37 6.56 -5.81 -10.03
CA PHE A 37 6.01 -5.59 -8.70
C PHE A 37 6.33 -4.18 -8.21
N THR A 38 7.58 -3.75 -8.32
CA THR A 38 8.00 -2.43 -7.88
C THR A 38 7.31 -1.33 -8.68
N ALA A 39 7.23 -1.52 -10.00
CA ALA A 39 6.59 -0.52 -10.86
C ALA A 39 5.10 -0.38 -10.53
N GLU A 40 4.43 -1.51 -10.27
CA GLU A 40 3.00 -1.46 -9.93
C GLU A 40 2.78 -0.86 -8.57
N PHE A 41 3.70 -1.07 -7.62
CA PHE A 41 3.63 -0.41 -6.33
C PHE A 41 3.71 1.11 -6.51
N GLU A 42 4.66 1.57 -7.30
CA GLU A 42 4.84 3.01 -7.51
C GLU A 42 3.60 3.62 -8.15
N LYS A 43 3.00 2.91 -9.07
CA LYS A 43 1.78 3.36 -9.71
C LYS A 43 0.64 3.47 -8.71
N ALA A 44 0.50 2.44 -7.86
CA ALA A 44 -0.56 2.43 -6.86
C ALA A 44 -0.37 3.57 -5.86
N ALA A 45 0.86 3.74 -5.37
CA ALA A 45 1.16 4.80 -4.41
C ALA A 45 0.88 6.18 -5.00
N LYS A 46 1.30 6.40 -6.24
CA LYS A 46 1.08 7.69 -6.88
C LYS A 46 -0.40 7.96 -7.08
N SER A 47 -1.19 6.92 -7.37
CA SER A 47 -2.62 7.10 -7.56
C SER A 47 -3.32 7.61 -6.32
N LEU A 48 -2.73 7.42 -5.15
CA LEU A 48 -3.32 7.88 -3.90
C LEU A 48 -3.20 9.39 -3.69
N GLU A 49 -2.49 10.08 -4.57
CA GLU A 49 -2.48 11.54 -4.56
C GLU A 49 -3.85 12.12 -4.93
N GLN A 50 -4.69 11.30 -5.58
CA GLN A 50 -6.01 11.75 -6.03
C GLN A 50 -7.09 10.93 -5.36
N MET A 51 -7.91 11.59 -4.57
CA MET A 51 -9.09 10.98 -3.95
C MET A 51 -8.82 9.61 -3.31
N PRO A 52 -7.88 9.56 -2.36
CA PRO A 52 -7.58 8.27 -1.73
C PRO A 52 -8.77 7.68 -0.96
N GLN A 53 -9.77 8.51 -0.65
CA GLN A 53 -10.99 8.05 0.03
C GLN A 53 -11.80 7.09 -0.81
N ARG A 54 -11.51 6.99 -2.10
CA ARG A 54 -12.21 6.03 -2.97
C ARG A 54 -11.84 4.59 -2.61
N CYS A 55 -10.74 4.39 -1.90
CA CYS A 55 -10.29 3.06 -1.54
C CYS A 55 -11.09 2.52 -0.36
N PRO A 56 -11.35 1.21 -0.33
CA PRO A 56 -12.17 0.65 0.74
C PRO A 56 -11.46 0.59 2.07
N TRP A 57 -12.24 0.47 3.13
CA TRP A 57 -11.71 0.24 4.46
C TRP A 57 -11.17 -1.17 4.56
N LEU A 58 -10.05 -1.31 5.24
CA LEU A 58 -9.50 -2.62 5.56
C LEU A 58 -10.22 -3.15 6.77
N LYS A 59 -10.77 -4.36 6.65
CA LYS A 59 -11.54 -4.96 7.73
C LYS A 59 -10.91 -6.27 8.16
N GLY A 60 -11.00 -6.56 9.44
CA GLY A 60 -10.48 -7.81 9.96
C GLY A 60 -10.67 -7.83 11.45
N GLU A 61 -10.54 -9.03 12.02
CA GLU A 61 -10.81 -9.23 13.42
C GLU A 61 -9.93 -8.38 14.33
N TYR A 62 -8.68 -8.26 13.97
CA TYR A 62 -7.72 -7.53 14.80
C TYR A 62 -7.37 -6.15 14.23
N ILE A 63 -8.15 -5.68 13.28
CA ILE A 63 -7.87 -4.40 12.62
C ILE A 63 -8.84 -3.35 13.14
N PRO A 64 -8.33 -2.20 13.63
CA PRO A 64 -9.21 -1.17 14.15
C PRO A 64 -10.19 -0.72 13.08
N LYS A 65 -11.43 -0.54 13.50
CA LYS A 65 -12.49 -0.17 12.59
C LYS A 65 -12.24 1.21 11.99
N ASN A 66 -12.38 1.32 10.68
CA ASN A 66 -12.23 2.60 9.97
C ASN A 66 -10.90 3.30 10.21
N ALA A 67 -9.84 2.53 10.43
CA ALA A 67 -8.52 3.11 10.64
C ALA A 67 -7.67 3.06 9.38
N TYR A 68 -7.79 1.97 8.64
CA TYR A 68 -6.93 1.74 7.48
C TYR A 68 -7.73 1.51 6.23
N ARG A 69 -7.20 1.98 5.11
CA ARG A 69 -7.72 1.66 3.79
C ARG A 69 -6.67 0.88 3.04
N PHE A 70 -7.04 0.30 1.92
CA PHE A 70 -6.07 -0.44 1.12
C PHE A 70 -6.32 -0.26 -0.36
N ILE A 71 -5.28 -0.46 -1.14
CA ILE A 71 -5.36 -0.53 -2.59
C ILE A 71 -4.60 -1.77 -3.04
N LEU A 72 -5.21 -2.52 -3.93
CA LEU A 72 -4.59 -3.74 -4.46
C LEU A 72 -3.66 -3.39 -5.60
N PHE A 73 -2.56 -4.12 -5.72
CA PHE A 73 -1.69 -4.00 -6.87
C PHE A 73 -1.07 -5.36 -7.17
N GLU A 74 -0.68 -5.58 -8.40
CA GLU A 74 -0.13 -6.85 -8.88
C GLU A 74 -0.99 -8.03 -8.43
N LYS A 75 -2.28 -7.85 -8.45
CA LYS A 75 -3.30 -8.86 -8.19
C LYS A 75 -3.39 -9.42 -6.79
N ARG A 76 -2.29 -9.53 -6.07
CA ARG A 76 -2.33 -10.17 -4.76
C ARG A 76 -1.60 -9.44 -3.65
N TYR A 77 -1.22 -8.21 -3.90
CA TYR A 77 -0.57 -7.41 -2.84
C TYR A 77 -1.48 -6.26 -2.48
N MET A 78 -1.37 -5.84 -1.23
CA MET A 78 -2.11 -4.67 -0.75
C MET A 78 -1.14 -3.64 -0.21
N LEU A 79 -1.37 -2.39 -0.58
CA LEU A 79 -0.75 -1.26 0.07
C LEU A 79 -1.76 -0.76 1.08
N ILE A 80 -1.41 -0.83 2.36
CA ILE A 80 -2.31 -0.45 3.45
C ILE A 80 -1.90 0.91 3.94
N PHE A 81 -2.85 1.81 4.04
CA PHE A 81 -2.55 3.22 4.34
C PHE A 81 -3.62 3.86 5.22
N GLN A 82 -3.23 4.98 5.81
CA GLN A 82 -4.15 5.84 6.54
C GLN A 82 -4.15 7.20 5.90
N ILE A 83 -5.26 7.89 6.01
CA ILE A 83 -5.37 9.28 5.56
C ILE A 83 -5.50 10.14 6.80
N VAL A 84 -4.59 11.10 6.94
CA VAL A 84 -4.65 12.07 8.03
C VAL A 84 -4.52 13.45 7.40
N ASP A 85 -5.57 14.23 7.47
CA ASP A 85 -5.64 15.53 6.81
C ASP A 85 -5.39 15.37 5.32
N ASN A 86 -4.38 16.02 4.77
CA ASN A 86 -4.07 15.93 3.35
C ASN A 86 -2.91 14.99 3.06
N THR A 87 -2.63 14.06 3.97
CA THR A 87 -1.50 13.16 3.83
C THR A 87 -1.96 11.71 3.89
N VAL A 88 -1.41 10.93 2.98
CA VAL A 88 -1.61 9.48 2.96
C VAL A 88 -0.34 8.85 3.52
N TYR A 89 -0.49 8.08 4.58
CA TYR A 89 0.64 7.37 5.18
C TYR A 89 0.55 5.91 4.77
N ALA A 90 1.41 5.52 3.84
CA ALA A 90 1.47 4.14 3.37
C ALA A 90 2.31 3.34 4.36
N ASP A 91 1.67 2.49 5.14
CA ASP A 91 2.28 1.87 6.30
C ASP A 91 2.68 0.42 6.13
N TYR A 92 1.98 -0.32 5.28
CA TYR A 92 2.24 -1.75 5.12
C TYR A 92 2.10 -2.18 3.67
N VAL A 93 2.94 -3.12 3.26
CA VAL A 93 2.83 -3.77 1.95
C VAL A 93 2.76 -5.27 2.23
N VAL A 94 1.61 -5.88 1.99
CA VAL A 94 1.40 -7.27 2.36
C VAL A 94 0.90 -8.11 1.20
N ASP A 95 1.18 -9.40 1.28
CA ASP A 95 0.67 -10.37 0.31
C ASP A 95 -0.70 -10.83 0.84
N CYS A 96 -1.74 -10.66 0.03
CA CYS A 96 -3.11 -10.99 0.43
C CYS A 96 -3.32 -12.45 0.77
N ARG A 97 -2.40 -13.31 0.35
CA ARG A 97 -2.50 -14.74 0.64
C ARG A 97 -2.03 -15.09 2.04
N GLN A 98 -1.37 -14.15 2.72
CA GLN A 98 -0.86 -14.37 4.06
C GLN A 98 -1.76 -13.71 5.08
N ASP A 99 -1.71 -14.20 6.31
CA ASP A 99 -2.44 -13.59 7.40
C ASP A 99 -1.67 -12.35 7.85
N TYR A 100 -2.23 -11.20 7.67
CA TYR A 100 -1.58 -9.93 8.00
C TYR A 100 -2.23 -9.19 9.15
N GLY A 101 -3.32 -9.73 9.69
CA GLY A 101 -4.07 -9.02 10.72
C GLY A 101 -3.24 -8.73 11.96
N TRP A 102 -2.30 -9.60 12.28
CA TRP A 102 -1.45 -9.44 13.47
C TRP A 102 -0.44 -8.30 13.32
N LEU A 103 -0.20 -7.84 12.10
CA LEU A 103 0.76 -6.74 11.87
C LEU A 103 0.18 -5.39 12.26
N ILE A 104 -1.13 -5.29 12.25
CA ILE A 104 -1.80 -4.02 12.42
C ILE A 104 -2.56 -4.00 13.72
N ARG A 105 -1.96 -3.47 14.75
CA ARG A 105 -2.58 -3.52 16.07
C ARG A 105 -2.67 -2.18 16.73
#